data_45251b7543de6321a9a57d987be05239
#
_entry.id   45251b7543de6321a9a57d987be05239
#
_cell.length_a   1.000
_cell.length_b   1.000
_cell.length_c   1.000
_cell.angle_alpha   90.00
_cell.angle_beta   90.00
_cell.angle_gamma   90.00
#
_symmetry.space_group_name_H-M   'P 1'
#
loop_
_entity.id
_entity.type
_entity.pdbx_description
1 polymer ?
#
loop_
_entity_poly.entity_id
_entity_poly.type
_entity_poly.pdbx_seq_one_letter_code
_entity_poly.pdbx_strand_id
1 'polypeptide(L)'
;VLSCAYAFILTLVDTSSYSGLKKLLVESFWISLGILPLLTYYFSVFQPWSLPLTFLFSFLFDLVLLPGLTVLFILSILKPLTIFNSFFLLIEECIRWISKLTSLPLVFGQPTGPALIALFLLLGILYDLRKQKKRRFLLIGMILLIFCWTKHPLENEITMVDIGQGDSIFLRDWKGRTILIDVGGRVTFKSGEKWQERSQSANADQTLIPYLKSRGVGKLDALVLTHTDQDHMGDMLAVSYTHLRAHETV
;
A
#
# COMPACT_ATOMS: atom_id res chain seq x y z
N VAL A 1 16.27 2.37 -1.64
CA VAL A 1 16.13 2.74 -0.23
C VAL A 1 15.54 1.59 0.57
N LEU A 2 14.35 1.04 0.23
CA LEU A 2 13.69 -0.02 0.98
C LEU A 2 14.53 -1.30 1.08
N SER A 3 15.18 -1.73 0.00
CA SER A 3 16.05 -2.92 -0.01
C SER A 3 17.26 -2.75 0.91
N CYS A 4 17.87 -1.55 0.93
CA CYS A 4 18.96 -1.25 1.85
C CYS A 4 18.51 -1.23 3.31
N ALA A 5 17.32 -0.67 3.58
CA ALA A 5 16.74 -0.68 4.91
C ALA A 5 16.44 -2.11 5.38
N TYR A 6 15.90 -2.97 4.51
CA TYR A 6 15.69 -4.38 4.78
C TYR A 6 17.01 -5.07 5.19
N ALA A 7 18.06 -4.94 4.38
CA ALA A 7 19.36 -5.54 4.66
C ALA A 7 19.96 -5.03 5.97
N PHE A 8 19.84 -3.73 6.23
CA PHE A 8 20.33 -3.11 7.46
C PHE A 8 19.58 -3.63 8.71
N ILE A 9 18.26 -3.68 8.67
CA ILE A 9 17.44 -4.20 9.78
C ILE A 9 17.76 -5.66 10.05
N LEU A 10 17.95 -6.46 9.00
CA LEU A 10 18.33 -7.88 9.13
C LEU A 10 19.65 -8.06 9.89
N THR A 11 20.62 -7.15 9.71
CA THR A 11 21.90 -7.21 10.46
C THR A 11 21.74 -6.82 11.93
N LEU A 12 20.74 -6.00 12.27
CA LEU A 12 20.48 -5.57 13.64
C LEU A 12 19.68 -6.58 14.46
N VAL A 13 18.89 -7.43 13.80
CA VAL A 13 18.01 -8.37 14.48
C VAL A 13 18.78 -9.61 14.89
N ASP A 14 18.99 -9.78 16.20
CA ASP A 14 19.62 -10.98 16.76
C ASP A 14 18.58 -12.13 16.84
N THR A 15 18.77 -13.12 15.99
CA THR A 15 17.95 -14.33 15.90
C THR A 15 18.71 -15.59 16.29
N SER A 16 19.90 -15.47 16.87
CA SER A 16 20.77 -16.60 17.27
C SER A 16 20.08 -17.59 18.23
N SER A 17 19.14 -17.10 19.04
CA SER A 17 18.38 -17.91 20.00
C SER A 17 17.23 -18.71 19.38
N TYR A 18 16.95 -18.53 18.06
CA TYR A 18 15.85 -19.17 17.37
C TYR A 18 16.35 -20.10 16.26
N SER A 19 15.61 -21.17 15.97
CA SER A 19 15.93 -22.12 14.89
C SER A 19 14.73 -22.41 14.03
N GLY A 20 14.96 -22.83 12.79
CA GLY A 20 13.94 -23.26 11.84
C GLY A 20 12.85 -22.20 11.62
N LEU A 21 11.59 -22.62 11.63
CA LEU A 21 10.41 -21.80 11.35
C LEU A 21 10.28 -20.60 12.29
N LYS A 22 10.62 -20.75 13.57
CA LYS A 22 10.55 -19.66 14.56
C LYS A 22 11.51 -18.52 14.19
N LYS A 23 12.70 -18.86 13.72
CA LYS A 23 13.69 -17.87 13.27
C LYS A 23 13.11 -17.03 12.13
N LEU A 24 12.59 -17.67 11.10
CA LEU A 24 11.99 -16.99 9.94
C LEU A 24 10.82 -16.06 10.33
N LEU A 25 9.94 -16.53 11.23
CA LEU A 25 8.81 -15.72 11.69
C LEU A 25 9.28 -14.49 12.48
N VAL A 26 10.26 -14.64 13.36
CA VAL A 26 10.80 -13.53 14.17
C VAL A 26 11.53 -12.52 13.28
N GLU A 27 12.35 -12.99 12.34
CA GLU A 27 13.03 -12.14 11.36
C GLU A 27 12.02 -11.36 10.53
N SER A 28 11.04 -12.04 9.91
CA SER A 28 10.01 -11.41 9.09
C SER A 28 9.22 -10.35 9.88
N PHE A 29 8.87 -10.65 11.14
CA PHE A 29 8.15 -9.70 11.99
C PHE A 29 8.97 -8.43 12.25
N TRP A 30 10.22 -8.55 12.72
CA TRP A 30 11.06 -7.40 13.05
C TRP A 30 11.43 -6.59 11.82
N ILE A 31 11.69 -7.24 10.68
CA ILE A 31 11.98 -6.58 9.42
C ILE A 31 10.76 -5.77 8.98
N SER A 32 9.57 -6.37 8.97
CA SER A 32 8.34 -5.68 8.56
C SER A 32 8.02 -4.50 9.47
N LEU A 33 8.23 -4.65 10.78
CA LEU A 33 8.04 -3.58 11.74
C LEU A 33 9.08 -2.46 11.55
N GLY A 34 10.33 -2.82 11.30
CA GLY A 34 11.41 -1.86 11.10
C GLY A 34 11.29 -1.07 9.79
N ILE A 35 10.71 -1.68 8.74
CA ILE A 35 10.47 -1.01 7.46
C ILE A 35 9.17 -0.17 7.48
N LEU A 36 8.27 -0.42 8.43
CA LEU A 36 6.96 0.24 8.51
C LEU A 36 7.03 1.78 8.40
N PRO A 37 7.93 2.51 9.08
CA PRO A 37 8.04 3.96 8.92
C PRO A 37 8.35 4.41 7.49
N LEU A 38 9.20 3.67 6.78
CA LEU A 38 9.51 3.97 5.39
C LEU A 38 8.34 3.65 4.46
N LEU A 39 7.65 2.54 4.70
CA LEU A 39 6.46 2.19 3.92
C LEU A 39 5.37 3.27 4.06
N THR A 40 5.14 3.74 5.28
CA THR A 40 4.16 4.81 5.51
C THR A 40 4.63 6.15 4.93
N TYR A 41 5.93 6.45 4.94
CA TYR A 41 6.47 7.66 4.34
C TYR A 41 6.34 7.68 2.81
N TYR A 42 6.65 6.56 2.12
CA TYR A 42 6.62 6.50 0.66
C TYR A 42 5.24 6.16 0.07
N PHE A 43 4.48 5.31 0.73
CA PHE A 43 3.20 4.79 0.21
C PHE A 43 1.99 5.23 1.02
N SER A 44 2.19 5.78 2.22
CA SER A 44 1.14 6.25 3.15
C SER A 44 0.16 5.15 3.59
N VAL A 45 0.45 3.91 3.26
CA VAL A 45 -0.40 2.74 3.53
C VAL A 45 0.41 1.60 4.14
N PHE A 46 -0.26 0.79 4.93
CA PHE A 46 0.27 -0.47 5.43
C PHE A 46 -0.74 -1.58 5.22
N GLN A 47 -0.26 -2.72 4.73
CA GLN A 47 -1.08 -3.90 4.54
C GLN A 47 -0.84 -4.89 5.69
N PRO A 48 -1.79 -5.06 6.64
CA PRO A 48 -1.61 -5.96 7.79
C PRO A 48 -1.35 -7.41 7.38
N TRP A 49 -1.94 -7.83 6.27
CA TRP A 49 -1.78 -9.17 5.72
C TRP A 49 -0.43 -9.41 5.06
N SER A 50 0.42 -8.39 4.92
CA SER A 50 1.74 -8.55 4.30
C SER A 50 2.61 -9.55 5.06
N LEU A 51 2.56 -9.58 6.39
CA LEU A 51 3.33 -10.52 7.22
C LEU A 51 3.00 -11.99 6.93
N PRO A 52 1.75 -12.46 7.14
CA PRO A 52 1.41 -13.85 6.85
C PRO A 52 1.52 -14.20 5.36
N LEU A 53 1.21 -13.25 4.46
CA LEU A 53 1.33 -13.48 3.03
C LEU A 53 2.77 -13.58 2.57
N THR A 54 3.68 -12.75 3.07
CA THR A 54 5.11 -12.84 2.74
C THR A 54 5.64 -14.22 3.11
N PHE A 55 5.28 -14.73 4.30
CA PHE A 55 5.67 -16.07 4.70
C PHE A 55 5.11 -17.16 3.78
N LEU A 56 3.81 -17.10 3.48
CA LEU A 56 3.14 -18.06 2.60
C LEU A 56 3.74 -18.05 1.20
N PHE A 57 3.91 -16.85 0.63
CA PHE A 57 4.44 -16.70 -0.73
C PHE A 57 5.93 -17.00 -0.83
N SER A 58 6.75 -16.73 0.19
CA SER A 58 8.15 -17.17 0.19
C SER A 58 8.23 -18.68 0.11
N PHE A 59 7.44 -19.38 0.91
CA PHE A 59 7.40 -20.86 0.85
C PHE A 59 6.90 -21.38 -0.50
N LEU A 60 5.84 -20.78 -1.04
CA LEU A 60 5.29 -21.15 -2.36
C LEU A 60 6.32 -20.89 -3.46
N PHE A 61 7.02 -19.75 -3.39
CA PHE A 61 8.02 -19.37 -4.38
C PHE A 61 9.22 -20.32 -4.35
N ASP A 62 9.80 -20.55 -3.17
CA ASP A 62 11.03 -21.33 -3.02
C ASP A 62 10.81 -22.82 -3.31
N LEU A 63 9.65 -23.37 -2.89
CA LEU A 63 9.39 -24.82 -2.99
C LEU A 63 8.69 -25.21 -4.30
N VAL A 64 7.86 -24.35 -4.86
CA VAL A 64 6.99 -24.70 -6.00
C VAL A 64 7.34 -23.90 -7.25
N LEU A 65 7.29 -22.55 -7.15
CA LEU A 65 7.42 -21.71 -8.34
C LEU A 65 8.85 -21.73 -8.90
N LEU A 66 9.86 -21.52 -8.09
CA LEU A 66 11.24 -21.45 -8.57
C LEU A 66 11.72 -22.79 -9.15
N PRO A 67 11.57 -23.94 -8.46
CA PRO A 67 11.93 -25.23 -9.04
C PRO A 67 11.07 -25.58 -10.27
N GLY A 68 9.76 -25.34 -10.22
CA GLY A 68 8.84 -25.62 -11.31
C GLY A 68 9.17 -24.81 -12.57
N LEU A 69 9.42 -23.51 -12.44
CA LEU A 69 9.84 -22.66 -13.56
C LEU A 69 11.21 -23.07 -14.12
N THR A 70 12.15 -23.47 -13.25
CA THR A 70 13.47 -23.95 -13.69
C THR A 70 13.36 -25.23 -14.51
N VAL A 71 12.55 -26.19 -14.03
CA VAL A 71 12.28 -27.45 -14.77
C VAL A 71 11.60 -27.16 -16.10
N LEU A 72 10.58 -26.28 -16.11
CA LEU A 72 9.90 -25.87 -17.34
C LEU A 72 10.83 -25.19 -18.32
N PHE A 73 11.70 -24.31 -17.84
CA PHE A 73 12.69 -23.65 -18.70
C PHE A 73 13.60 -24.66 -19.38
N ILE A 74 14.12 -25.65 -18.64
CA ILE A 74 14.96 -26.71 -19.17
C ILE A 74 14.18 -27.58 -20.19
N LEU A 75 12.96 -27.97 -19.85
CA LEU A 75 12.12 -28.81 -20.70
C LEU A 75 11.59 -28.08 -21.95
N SER A 76 11.41 -26.75 -21.88
CA SER A 76 10.97 -25.93 -23.02
C SER A 76 11.97 -25.96 -24.18
N ILE A 77 13.24 -26.23 -23.91
CA ILE A 77 14.28 -26.42 -24.92
C ILE A 77 13.98 -27.70 -25.75
N LEU A 78 13.33 -28.68 -25.15
CA LEU A 78 13.04 -29.98 -25.78
C LEU A 78 11.68 -29.98 -26.49
N LYS A 79 10.62 -29.46 -25.87
CA LYS A 79 9.27 -29.29 -26.45
C LYS A 79 8.41 -28.36 -25.57
N PRO A 80 7.50 -27.55 -26.14
CA PRO A 80 6.56 -26.75 -25.36
C PRO A 80 5.56 -27.66 -24.61
N LEU A 81 5.63 -27.65 -23.28
CA LEU A 81 4.77 -28.45 -22.41
C LEU A 81 3.55 -27.60 -21.98
N THR A 82 2.46 -27.70 -22.72
CA THR A 82 1.22 -26.94 -22.45
C THR A 82 0.54 -27.31 -21.13
N ILE A 83 0.77 -28.54 -20.64
CA ILE A 83 0.16 -29.05 -19.39
C ILE A 83 0.56 -28.18 -18.18
N PHE A 84 1.79 -27.72 -18.14
CA PHE A 84 2.26 -26.89 -17.02
C PHE A 84 1.68 -25.48 -17.03
N ASN A 85 1.25 -24.95 -18.19
CA ASN A 85 0.57 -23.66 -18.25
C ASN A 85 -0.70 -23.65 -17.39
N SER A 86 -1.49 -24.73 -17.43
CA SER A 86 -2.72 -24.82 -16.62
C SER A 86 -2.43 -24.81 -15.11
N PHE A 87 -1.33 -25.42 -14.69
CA PHE A 87 -0.92 -25.43 -13.29
C PHE A 87 -0.50 -24.02 -12.81
N PHE A 88 0.29 -23.30 -13.61
CA PHE A 88 0.68 -21.93 -13.27
C PHE A 88 -0.50 -20.94 -13.32
N LEU A 89 -1.43 -21.11 -14.26
CA LEU A 89 -2.67 -20.33 -14.30
C LEU A 89 -3.53 -20.56 -13.04
N LEU A 90 -3.59 -21.80 -12.55
CA LEU A 90 -4.29 -22.09 -11.29
C LEU A 90 -3.61 -21.37 -10.09
N ILE A 91 -2.29 -21.42 -10.01
CA ILE A 91 -1.55 -20.71 -8.95
C ILE A 91 -1.79 -19.19 -9.05
N GLU A 92 -1.72 -18.62 -10.25
CA GLU A 92 -2.00 -17.20 -10.48
C GLU A 92 -3.41 -16.83 -10.02
N GLU A 93 -4.42 -17.65 -10.34
CA GLU A 93 -5.79 -17.40 -9.92
C GLU A 93 -5.97 -17.52 -8.39
N CYS A 94 -5.30 -18.48 -7.75
CA CYS A 94 -5.27 -18.58 -6.29
C CYS A 94 -4.63 -17.33 -5.64
N ILE A 95 -3.50 -16.87 -6.18
CA ILE A 95 -2.84 -15.65 -5.71
C ILE A 95 -3.76 -14.44 -5.87
N ARG A 96 -4.42 -14.33 -7.01
CA ARG A 96 -5.36 -13.26 -7.33
C ARG A 96 -6.57 -13.27 -6.39
N TRP A 97 -7.10 -14.44 -6.07
CA TRP A 97 -8.20 -14.61 -5.11
C TRP A 97 -7.77 -14.22 -3.68
N ILE A 98 -6.61 -14.69 -3.22
CA ILE A 98 -6.04 -14.30 -1.91
C ILE A 98 -5.82 -12.78 -1.85
N SER A 99 -5.29 -12.18 -2.91
CA SER A 99 -5.08 -10.74 -3.00
C SER A 99 -6.39 -9.94 -2.82
N LYS A 100 -7.49 -10.41 -3.41
CA LYS A 100 -8.81 -9.77 -3.24
C LYS A 100 -9.32 -9.87 -1.80
N LEU A 101 -9.17 -11.03 -1.15
CA LEU A 101 -9.60 -11.22 0.24
C LEU A 101 -8.80 -10.38 1.23
N THR A 102 -7.55 -10.11 0.92
CA THR A 102 -6.62 -9.42 1.83
C THR A 102 -6.44 -7.93 1.50
N SER A 103 -7.21 -7.38 0.55
CA SER A 103 -7.12 -6.00 0.10
C SER A 103 -7.77 -5.01 1.06
N LEU A 104 -7.27 -4.94 2.31
CA LEU A 104 -7.71 -3.96 3.32
C LEU A 104 -6.49 -3.14 3.78
N PRO A 105 -5.95 -2.25 2.95
CA PRO A 105 -4.83 -1.41 3.35
C PRO A 105 -5.26 -0.43 4.43
N LEU A 106 -4.45 -0.33 5.49
CA LEU A 106 -4.59 0.72 6.48
C LEU A 106 -3.90 1.97 5.95
N VAL A 107 -4.65 3.04 5.79
CA VAL A 107 -4.12 4.35 5.38
C VAL A 107 -3.72 5.10 6.63
N PHE A 108 -2.44 5.45 6.73
CA PHE A 108 -1.87 6.16 7.89
C PHE A 108 -1.56 7.63 7.61
N GLY A 109 -1.48 8.02 6.36
CA GLY A 109 -0.92 9.30 5.96
C GLY A 109 0.62 9.28 5.93
N GLN A 110 1.19 10.34 5.38
CA GLN A 110 2.64 10.51 5.28
C GLN A 110 3.17 11.17 6.55
N PRO A 111 4.03 10.51 7.33
CA PRO A 111 4.64 11.11 8.51
C PRO A 111 5.58 12.26 8.10
N THR A 112 5.61 13.33 8.89
CA THR A 112 6.57 14.40 8.72
C THR A 112 7.99 13.91 9.01
N GLY A 113 9.03 14.61 8.53
CA GLY A 113 10.42 14.22 8.78
C GLY A 113 10.75 13.99 10.26
N PRO A 114 10.38 14.89 11.18
CA PRO A 114 10.56 14.67 12.62
C PRO A 114 9.79 13.44 13.15
N ALA A 115 8.56 13.21 12.69
CA ALA A 115 7.77 12.04 13.08
C ALA A 115 8.41 10.73 12.59
N LEU A 116 8.96 10.74 11.37
CA LEU A 116 9.68 9.59 10.81
C LEU A 116 10.92 9.24 11.66
N ILE A 117 11.73 10.24 12.05
CA ILE A 117 12.88 10.04 12.92
C ILE A 117 12.43 9.49 14.29
N ALA A 118 11.39 10.08 14.87
CA ALA A 118 10.84 9.63 16.15
C ALA A 118 10.35 8.16 16.07
N LEU A 119 9.70 7.77 14.98
CA LEU A 119 9.27 6.38 14.77
C LEU A 119 10.46 5.41 14.73
N PHE A 120 11.55 5.76 14.04
CA PHE A 120 12.74 4.92 14.00
C PHE A 120 13.41 4.78 15.38
N LEU A 121 13.54 5.89 16.11
CA LEU A 121 14.08 5.87 17.46
C LEU A 121 13.24 5.02 18.41
N LEU A 122 11.91 5.18 18.38
CA LEU A 122 10.98 4.40 19.20
C LEU A 122 11.02 2.92 18.86
N LEU A 123 11.14 2.55 17.59
CA LEU A 123 11.27 1.15 17.17
C LEU A 123 12.60 0.54 17.61
N GLY A 124 13.70 1.30 17.53
CA GLY A 124 15.00 0.86 18.06
C GLY A 124 14.96 0.60 19.57
N ILE A 125 14.38 1.54 20.33
CA ILE A 125 14.19 1.40 21.78
C ILE A 125 13.22 0.23 22.09
N LEU A 126 12.16 0.06 21.30
CA LEU A 126 11.23 -1.07 21.45
C LEU A 126 11.93 -2.41 21.27
N TYR A 127 12.82 -2.51 20.28
CA TYR A 127 13.63 -3.70 20.07
C TYR A 127 14.54 -3.99 21.25
N ASP A 128 15.24 -2.99 21.78
CA ASP A 128 16.14 -3.12 22.92
C ASP A 128 15.39 -3.51 24.20
N LEU A 129 14.24 -2.87 24.45
CA LEU A 129 13.40 -3.12 25.62
C LEU A 129 12.39 -4.26 25.46
N ARG A 130 12.53 -5.11 24.43
CA ARG A 130 11.56 -6.17 24.12
C ARG A 130 11.28 -7.16 25.26
N LYS A 131 12.20 -7.32 26.18
CA LYS A 131 12.05 -8.17 27.39
C LYS A 131 11.28 -7.48 28.52
N GLN A 132 11.12 -6.16 28.51
CA GLN A 132 10.48 -5.37 29.57
C GLN A 132 9.00 -5.06 29.24
N LYS A 133 8.07 -5.91 29.73
CA LYS A 133 6.65 -5.83 29.35
C LYS A 133 6.03 -4.43 29.49
N LYS A 134 6.17 -3.78 30.67
CA LYS A 134 5.54 -2.46 30.93
C LYS A 134 6.04 -1.37 29.99
N ARG A 135 7.36 -1.27 29.80
CA ARG A 135 7.96 -0.26 28.91
C ARG A 135 7.61 -0.50 27.45
N ARG A 136 7.50 -1.77 27.03
CA ARG A 136 7.06 -2.13 25.67
C ARG A 136 5.66 -1.60 25.36
N PHE A 137 4.70 -1.76 26.26
CA PHE A 137 3.34 -1.24 26.05
C PHE A 137 3.31 0.28 25.92
N LEU A 138 4.08 0.99 26.72
CA LEU A 138 4.20 2.45 26.63
C LEU A 138 4.78 2.88 25.27
N LEU A 139 5.85 2.22 24.80
CA LEU A 139 6.45 2.52 23.49
C LEU A 139 5.50 2.24 22.33
N ILE A 140 4.77 1.13 22.36
CA ILE A 140 3.75 0.81 21.37
C ILE A 140 2.67 1.91 21.37
N GLY A 141 2.22 2.35 22.54
CA GLY A 141 1.26 3.45 22.67
C GLY A 141 1.78 4.75 22.03
N MET A 142 3.05 5.09 22.24
CA MET A 142 3.66 6.27 21.60
C MET A 142 3.75 6.15 20.08
N ILE A 143 4.11 4.99 19.57
CA ILE A 143 4.15 4.71 18.12
C ILE A 143 2.74 4.86 17.53
N LEU A 144 1.72 4.26 18.17
CA LEU A 144 0.33 4.38 17.74
C LEU A 144 -0.17 5.84 17.77
N LEU A 145 0.23 6.62 18.79
CA LEU A 145 -0.11 8.05 18.86
C LEU A 145 0.46 8.83 17.68
N ILE A 146 1.71 8.57 17.29
CA ILE A 146 2.30 9.22 16.11
C ILE A 146 1.49 8.87 14.85
N PHE A 147 1.13 7.61 14.66
CA PHE A 147 0.32 7.20 13.50
C PHE A 147 -1.09 7.79 13.53
N CYS A 148 -1.73 7.86 14.70
CA CYS A 148 -3.02 8.55 14.83
C CYS A 148 -2.91 10.04 14.49
N TRP A 149 -1.86 10.69 14.93
CA TRP A 149 -1.60 12.11 14.62
C TRP A 149 -1.39 12.34 13.12
N THR A 150 -0.60 11.49 12.45
CA THR A 150 -0.38 11.61 11.00
C THR A 150 -1.64 11.38 10.19
N LYS A 151 -2.51 10.49 10.67
CA LYS A 151 -3.79 10.18 10.01
C LYS A 151 -4.85 11.27 10.19
N HIS A 152 -4.91 11.86 11.38
CA HIS A 152 -5.93 12.84 11.77
C HIS A 152 -5.29 14.10 12.36
N PRO A 153 -4.64 14.92 11.55
CA PRO A 153 -4.17 16.22 12.02
C PRO A 153 -5.38 17.07 12.42
N LEU A 154 -5.30 17.72 13.58
CA LEU A 154 -6.37 18.55 14.14
C LEU A 154 -6.42 19.93 13.47
N GLU A 155 -6.47 19.96 12.15
CA GLU A 155 -6.40 21.19 11.35
C GLU A 155 -7.49 21.20 10.29
N ASN A 156 -8.01 22.40 10.00
CA ASN A 156 -8.84 22.61 8.82
C ASN A 156 -7.91 22.75 7.61
N GLU A 157 -8.24 22.10 6.53
CA GLU A 157 -7.44 22.12 5.31
C GLU A 157 -8.32 22.39 4.10
N ILE A 158 -7.87 23.31 3.25
CA ILE A 158 -8.42 23.55 1.92
C ILE A 158 -7.24 23.51 0.96
N THR A 159 -7.21 22.56 0.05
CA THR A 159 -6.09 22.42 -0.89
C THR A 159 -6.61 22.22 -2.30
N MET A 160 -6.12 23.02 -3.23
CA MET A 160 -6.22 22.77 -4.65
C MET A 160 -5.18 21.71 -5.01
N VAL A 161 -5.64 20.54 -5.45
CA VAL A 161 -4.76 19.41 -5.74
C VAL A 161 -4.29 19.52 -7.18
N ASP A 162 -2.98 19.50 -7.38
CA ASP A 162 -2.40 19.43 -8.72
C ASP A 162 -2.60 18.04 -9.30
N ILE A 163 -3.59 17.93 -10.19
CA ILE A 163 -3.93 16.69 -10.89
C ILE A 163 -3.50 16.71 -12.36
N GLY A 164 -2.81 17.78 -12.78
CA GLY A 164 -2.28 17.96 -14.13
C GLY A 164 -3.32 18.49 -15.14
N GLN A 165 -4.48 17.87 -15.29
CA GLN A 165 -5.59 18.35 -16.14
C GLN A 165 -6.89 18.38 -15.35
N GLY A 166 -7.59 19.52 -15.40
CA GLY A 166 -8.83 19.79 -14.68
C GLY A 166 -8.59 20.27 -13.27
N ASP A 167 -9.67 20.42 -12.53
CA ASP A 167 -9.67 20.94 -11.16
C ASP A 167 -10.00 19.85 -10.15
N SER A 168 -9.42 19.97 -8.96
CA SER A 168 -9.77 19.16 -7.81
C SER A 168 -9.48 19.92 -6.53
N ILE A 169 -10.47 20.05 -5.64
CA ILE A 169 -10.33 20.76 -4.37
C ILE A 169 -10.62 19.79 -3.24
N PHE A 170 -9.63 19.60 -2.38
CA PHE A 170 -9.74 18.80 -1.18
C PHE A 170 -10.06 19.67 0.02
N LEU A 171 -11.10 19.30 0.77
CA LEU A 171 -11.51 19.98 2.00
C LEU A 171 -11.48 18.96 3.16
N ARG A 172 -10.91 19.36 4.28
CA ARG A 172 -10.96 18.60 5.53
C ARG A 172 -11.19 19.51 6.71
N ASP A 173 -12.10 19.12 7.60
CA ASP A 173 -12.29 19.82 8.87
C ASP A 173 -11.44 19.21 10.00
N TRP A 174 -11.32 19.91 11.10
CA TRP A 174 -10.58 19.48 12.29
C TRP A 174 -11.13 18.19 12.94
N LYS A 175 -12.37 17.79 12.59
CA LYS A 175 -12.98 16.51 13.03
C LYS A 175 -12.62 15.34 12.09
N GLY A 176 -11.88 15.61 11.02
CA GLY A 176 -11.47 14.63 10.05
C GLY A 176 -12.51 14.30 8.98
N ARG A 177 -13.59 15.11 8.85
CA ARG A 177 -14.54 14.98 7.73
C ARG A 177 -13.93 15.53 6.46
N THR A 178 -14.09 14.80 5.37
CA THR A 178 -13.40 15.06 4.10
C THR A 178 -14.39 15.19 2.95
N ILE A 179 -14.22 16.22 2.17
CA ILE A 179 -15.00 16.47 0.94
C ILE A 179 -14.01 16.68 -0.19
N LEU A 180 -14.30 16.09 -1.33
CA LEU A 180 -13.58 16.32 -2.56
C LEU A 180 -14.53 16.97 -3.57
N ILE A 181 -14.11 18.07 -4.18
CA ILE A 181 -14.85 18.76 -5.24
C ILE A 181 -14.06 18.55 -6.51
N ASP A 182 -14.69 17.92 -7.50
CA ASP A 182 -14.15 17.48 -8.76
C ASP A 182 -12.92 16.54 -8.62
N VAL A 183 -12.67 15.76 -9.63
CA VAL A 183 -11.64 14.72 -9.64
C VAL A 183 -10.69 14.81 -10.83
N GLY A 184 -10.96 15.77 -11.71
CA GLY A 184 -10.23 15.90 -12.96
C GLY A 184 -10.51 14.76 -13.94
N GLY A 185 -9.64 14.66 -14.91
CA GLY A 185 -9.68 13.62 -15.93
C GLY A 185 -8.90 14.04 -17.17
N ARG A 186 -8.36 13.08 -17.88
CA ARG A 186 -7.69 13.37 -19.15
C ARG A 186 -8.68 13.38 -20.28
N VAL A 187 -8.66 14.43 -21.07
CA VAL A 187 -9.36 14.43 -22.37
C VAL A 187 -8.63 13.46 -23.30
N THR A 188 -9.23 12.30 -23.50
CA THR A 188 -8.67 11.28 -24.41
C THR A 188 -9.20 11.53 -25.80
N PHE A 189 -8.37 12.05 -26.69
CA PHE A 189 -8.68 12.08 -28.11
C PHE A 189 -8.51 10.66 -28.65
N LYS A 190 -9.61 10.01 -29.04
CA LYS A 190 -9.58 8.75 -29.77
C LYS A 190 -9.04 9.01 -31.18
N SER A 191 -7.75 8.98 -31.34
CA SER A 191 -7.10 9.03 -32.63
C SER A 191 -6.22 7.81 -32.80
N GLY A 192 -6.69 6.80 -33.51
CA GLY A 192 -5.89 5.64 -33.88
C GLY A 192 -6.66 4.33 -33.90
N GLU A 193 -6.01 3.31 -34.39
CA GLU A 193 -6.45 1.92 -34.38
C GLU A 193 -6.42 1.37 -32.95
N LYS A 194 -7.32 0.41 -32.60
CA LYS A 194 -7.44 -0.18 -31.26
C LYS A 194 -6.12 -0.71 -30.66
N TRP A 195 -5.17 -1.12 -31.49
CA TRP A 195 -3.85 -1.59 -31.05
C TRP A 195 -2.90 -0.47 -30.61
N GLN A 196 -3.21 0.79 -30.95
CA GLN A 196 -2.46 1.98 -30.53
C GLN A 196 -2.97 2.53 -29.19
N GLU A 197 -4.15 2.07 -28.72
CA GLU A 197 -4.69 2.47 -27.44
C GLU A 197 -3.85 1.80 -26.31
N ARG A 198 -2.95 2.56 -25.69
CA ARG A 198 -2.41 2.14 -24.41
C ARG A 198 -3.55 2.13 -23.38
N SER A 199 -3.68 1.06 -22.62
CA SER A 199 -4.50 1.08 -21.40
C SER A 199 -3.90 2.14 -20.46
N GLN A 200 -4.42 3.35 -20.51
CA GLN A 200 -3.99 4.43 -19.64
C GLN A 200 -4.72 4.22 -18.30
N SER A 201 -3.95 4.07 -17.21
CA SER A 201 -4.50 4.21 -15.87
C SER A 201 -5.12 5.60 -15.72
N ALA A 202 -6.21 5.68 -14.96
CA ALA A 202 -6.82 6.98 -14.63
C ALA A 202 -5.74 7.92 -14.06
N ASN A 203 -5.82 9.20 -14.41
CA ASN A 203 -4.86 10.17 -13.88
C ASN A 203 -4.92 10.25 -12.36
N ALA A 204 -6.12 10.07 -11.79
CA ALA A 204 -6.33 10.00 -10.36
C ALA A 204 -5.51 8.91 -9.66
N ASP A 205 -5.22 7.77 -10.31
CA ASP A 205 -4.39 6.70 -9.73
C ASP A 205 -2.96 7.15 -9.48
N GLN A 206 -2.46 8.09 -10.28
CA GLN A 206 -1.08 8.57 -10.20
C GLN A 206 -0.92 9.87 -9.40
N THR A 207 -1.98 10.66 -9.25
CA THR A 207 -1.95 11.98 -8.63
C THR A 207 -2.86 12.06 -7.41
N LEU A 208 -4.16 12.04 -7.60
CA LEU A 208 -5.17 12.32 -6.58
C LEU A 208 -5.25 11.25 -5.49
N ILE A 209 -5.26 9.96 -5.87
CA ILE A 209 -5.32 8.84 -4.90
C ILE A 209 -4.07 8.77 -4.01
N PRO A 210 -2.84 8.88 -4.53
CA PRO A 210 -1.65 9.02 -3.70
C PRO A 210 -1.69 10.25 -2.78
N TYR A 211 -2.18 11.39 -3.28
CA TYR A 211 -2.35 12.59 -2.47
C TYR A 211 -3.30 12.34 -1.29
N LEU A 212 -4.52 11.83 -1.54
CA LEU A 212 -5.48 11.50 -0.50
C LEU A 212 -4.90 10.54 0.55
N LYS A 213 -4.22 9.49 0.11
CA LYS A 213 -3.53 8.56 1.00
C LYS A 213 -2.45 9.24 1.83
N SER A 214 -1.68 10.17 1.24
CA SER A 214 -0.64 10.92 1.96
C SER A 214 -1.23 11.81 3.05
N ARG A 215 -2.47 12.29 2.85
CA ARG A 215 -3.23 13.05 3.85
C ARG A 215 -3.97 12.17 4.88
N GLY A 216 -3.76 10.84 4.85
CA GLY A 216 -4.41 9.89 5.76
C GLY A 216 -5.86 9.56 5.41
N VAL A 217 -6.32 9.98 4.23
CA VAL A 217 -7.70 9.77 3.78
C VAL A 217 -7.82 8.41 3.12
N GLY A 218 -8.45 7.48 3.80
CA GLY A 218 -8.78 6.16 3.25
C GLY A 218 -10.20 6.10 2.66
N LYS A 219 -11.08 7.03 3.08
CA LYS A 219 -12.43 7.18 2.56
C LYS A 219 -12.83 8.65 2.59
N LEU A 220 -13.55 9.09 1.58
CA LEU A 220 -14.17 10.41 1.50
C LEU A 220 -15.57 10.34 2.11
N ASP A 221 -15.97 11.42 2.80
CA ASP A 221 -17.34 11.56 3.31
C ASP A 221 -18.28 12.05 2.22
N ALA A 222 -17.79 12.89 1.31
CA ALA A 222 -18.55 13.35 0.15
C ALA A 222 -17.64 13.61 -1.05
N LEU A 223 -18.19 13.36 -2.25
CA LEU A 223 -17.66 13.78 -3.53
C LEU A 223 -18.68 14.70 -4.19
N VAL A 224 -18.29 15.91 -4.54
CA VAL A 224 -19.10 16.91 -5.21
C VAL A 224 -18.56 17.07 -6.63
N LEU A 225 -19.41 16.94 -7.63
CA LEU A 225 -19.08 17.21 -9.01
C LEU A 225 -19.78 18.51 -9.41
N THR A 226 -19.01 19.47 -9.91
CA THR A 226 -19.55 20.78 -10.31
C THR A 226 -20.26 20.71 -11.64
N HIS A 227 -19.73 19.93 -12.59
CA HIS A 227 -20.30 19.68 -13.89
C HIS A 227 -19.80 18.36 -14.50
N THR A 228 -20.33 18.00 -15.67
CA THR A 228 -20.11 16.67 -16.26
C THR A 228 -18.99 16.62 -17.28
N ASP A 229 -18.18 17.67 -17.38
CA ASP A 229 -17.08 17.71 -18.33
C ASP A 229 -15.96 16.77 -17.93
N GLN A 230 -15.23 16.26 -18.89
CA GLN A 230 -14.26 15.19 -18.67
C GLN A 230 -13.09 15.62 -17.79
N ASP A 231 -12.73 16.88 -17.80
CA ASP A 231 -11.70 17.50 -16.97
C ASP A 231 -12.13 17.73 -15.51
N HIS A 232 -13.41 17.48 -15.18
CA HIS A 232 -13.94 17.55 -13.81
C HIS A 232 -14.42 16.20 -13.27
N MET A 233 -15.00 15.33 -14.10
CA MET A 233 -15.53 14.04 -13.66
C MET A 233 -14.86 12.82 -14.33
N GLY A 234 -13.88 13.02 -15.21
CA GLY A 234 -13.31 11.91 -16.00
C GLY A 234 -12.78 10.74 -15.18
N ASP A 235 -12.17 11.03 -14.04
CA ASP A 235 -11.60 10.03 -13.14
C ASP A 235 -12.53 9.65 -11.97
N MET A 236 -13.82 10.03 -12.01
CA MET A 236 -14.78 9.75 -10.93
C MET A 236 -14.87 8.27 -10.57
N LEU A 237 -14.85 7.36 -11.56
CA LEU A 237 -14.94 5.94 -11.32
C LEU A 237 -13.74 5.42 -10.51
N ALA A 238 -12.53 5.88 -10.78
CA ALA A 238 -11.33 5.49 -10.05
C ALA A 238 -11.40 5.93 -8.58
N VAL A 239 -11.84 7.16 -8.33
CA VAL A 239 -11.97 7.71 -6.97
C VAL A 239 -13.14 7.08 -6.22
N SER A 240 -14.30 6.89 -6.87
CA SER A 240 -15.48 6.28 -6.23
C SER A 240 -15.21 4.84 -5.81
N TYR A 241 -14.56 4.05 -6.65
CA TYR A 241 -14.24 2.66 -6.34
C TYR A 241 -13.26 2.52 -5.17
N THR A 242 -12.32 3.44 -5.05
CA THR A 242 -11.25 3.35 -4.05
C THR A 242 -11.54 4.10 -2.75
N HIS A 243 -12.33 5.18 -2.79
CA HIS A 243 -12.46 6.12 -1.67
C HIS A 243 -13.89 6.47 -1.25
N LEU A 244 -14.92 6.15 -2.03
CA LEU A 244 -16.30 6.35 -1.59
C LEU A 244 -16.81 5.13 -0.80
N ARG A 245 -17.71 5.37 0.15
CA ARG A 245 -18.46 4.29 0.82
C ARG A 245 -19.40 3.62 -0.18
N ALA A 246 -19.45 2.29 -0.17
CA ALA A 246 -20.23 1.47 -1.10
C ALA A 246 -21.78 1.63 -1.00
N HIS A 247 -22.32 2.66 -0.36
CA HIS A 247 -23.74 2.77 -0.05
C HIS A 247 -24.42 4.10 -0.38
N GLU A 248 -23.84 4.96 -1.19
CA GLU A 248 -24.58 6.15 -1.63
C GLU A 248 -24.47 6.32 -3.14
N THR A 249 -25.23 5.47 -3.86
CA THR A 249 -25.72 5.80 -5.19
C THR A 249 -27.04 6.54 -5.01
N VAL A 250 -27.01 7.84 -5.15
CA VAL A 250 -28.21 8.62 -5.39
C VAL A 250 -28.50 8.59 -6.89
#